data_9ebfa5fa81351433e2661c291761678a
#
_entry.id   9ebfa5fa81351433e2661c291761678a
#
_cell.length_a   1.000
_cell.length_b   1.000
_cell.length_c   1.000
_cell.angle_alpha   90.00
_cell.angle_beta   90.00
_cell.angle_gamma   90.00
#
_symmetry.space_group_name_H-M   'P 1'
#
loop_
_entity.id
_entity.type
_entity.pdbx_description
1 polymer ?
#
loop_
_entity_poly.entity_id
_entity_poly.type
_entity_poly.pdbx_seq_one_letter_code
_entity_poly.pdbx_strand_id
1 'polypeptide(L)'
;MIIKKVKDYMSAPVYIIERNEPIQRARNLMFKYGIGRLPVMEDGRLVGIVTKYDITNRLNQATPEWRRRPIDKVPIQVVMTEKPITIFPDATMPQAAQLLIENDISGLPVEREGQISGMITSRDMMRYFSEQDIKATVGDLMTRNILAVHRHHTIGHVLEEMNVQGQSRALVYEDSNKPVGIVTRSGLTFSEIMGPKDEMETKNIKMTRKDSTAGRKQYRYVKQVPFVAEDIMTSPIFTIGAEEKAVSASQMLVDKNIIGMPVLDNDEVVGYFSADEIIAEIGRWK
;
A
#
# COMPACT_ATOMS: atom_id res chain seq x y z
N MET A 1 -14.36 -8.35 26.71
CA MET A 1 -14.21 -7.64 25.42
C MET A 1 -15.58 -7.16 24.98
N ILE A 2 -15.76 -5.89 24.66
CA ILE A 2 -17.02 -5.37 24.11
C ILE A 2 -16.96 -5.52 22.60
N ILE A 3 -17.79 -6.42 22.05
CA ILE A 3 -17.85 -6.62 20.59
C ILE A 3 -18.45 -5.35 19.97
N LYS A 4 -17.62 -4.62 19.25
CA LYS A 4 -18.01 -3.41 18.53
C LYS A 4 -18.49 -3.75 17.12
N LYS A 5 -19.33 -2.90 16.57
CA LYS A 5 -19.90 -3.04 15.23
C LYS A 5 -19.11 -2.23 14.20
N VAL A 6 -19.20 -2.65 12.94
CA VAL A 6 -18.56 -2.00 11.79
C VAL A 6 -18.93 -0.51 11.72
N LYS A 7 -20.22 -0.16 11.94
CA LYS A 7 -20.70 1.23 11.93
C LYS A 7 -20.02 2.13 12.95
N ASP A 8 -19.46 1.57 14.04
CA ASP A 8 -18.79 2.34 15.09
C ASP A 8 -17.38 2.79 14.69
N TYR A 9 -16.81 2.13 13.67
CA TYR A 9 -15.42 2.33 13.20
C TYR A 9 -15.30 2.72 11.73
N MET A 10 -16.31 2.45 10.90
CA MET A 10 -16.27 2.77 9.47
C MET A 10 -16.02 4.26 9.21
N SER A 11 -15.31 4.56 8.16
CA SER A 11 -15.17 5.91 7.64
C SER A 11 -16.43 6.33 6.89
N ALA A 12 -17.01 7.47 7.26
CA ALA A 12 -18.15 8.09 6.61
C ALA A 12 -18.03 9.63 6.73
N PRO A 13 -18.47 10.42 5.73
CA PRO A 13 -18.99 10.01 4.42
C PRO A 13 -17.91 9.41 3.52
N VAL A 14 -18.33 8.67 2.50
CA VAL A 14 -17.44 7.96 1.56
C VAL A 14 -17.26 8.78 0.29
N TYR A 15 -16.03 8.87 -0.21
CA TYR A 15 -15.76 9.35 -1.55
C TYR A 15 -16.10 8.24 -2.54
N ILE A 16 -16.91 8.56 -3.52
CA ILE A 16 -17.39 7.65 -4.58
C ILE A 16 -16.95 8.14 -5.97
N ILE A 17 -17.07 7.27 -6.94
CA ILE A 17 -16.87 7.60 -8.35
C ILE A 17 -17.93 6.92 -9.19
N GLU A 18 -18.39 7.59 -10.27
CA GLU A 18 -19.35 6.99 -11.20
C GLU A 18 -18.63 6.05 -12.18
N ARG A 19 -19.33 5.00 -12.59
CA ARG A 19 -18.84 3.91 -13.45
C ARG A 19 -18.20 4.42 -14.75
N ASN A 20 -18.76 5.47 -15.34
CA ASN A 20 -18.33 6.02 -16.62
C ASN A 20 -17.25 7.11 -16.49
N GLU A 21 -16.89 7.52 -15.28
CA GLU A 21 -15.85 8.53 -15.07
C GLU A 21 -14.46 7.99 -15.43
N PRO A 22 -13.53 8.86 -15.88
CA PRO A 22 -12.22 8.42 -16.30
C PRO A 22 -11.33 8.02 -15.12
N ILE A 23 -10.41 7.07 -15.34
CA ILE A 23 -9.40 6.61 -14.37
C ILE A 23 -8.63 7.79 -13.75
N GLN A 24 -8.31 8.81 -14.55
CA GLN A 24 -7.65 10.02 -14.09
C GLN A 24 -8.38 10.68 -12.91
N ARG A 25 -9.72 10.71 -12.94
CA ARG A 25 -10.52 11.28 -11.84
C ARG A 25 -10.37 10.47 -10.56
N ALA A 26 -10.43 9.12 -10.67
CA ALA A 26 -10.20 8.24 -9.52
C ALA A 26 -8.82 8.49 -8.91
N ARG A 27 -7.78 8.51 -9.75
CA ARG A 27 -6.41 8.81 -9.32
C ARG A 27 -6.33 10.14 -8.58
N ASN A 28 -6.91 11.20 -9.15
CA ASN A 28 -6.87 12.54 -8.56
C ASN A 28 -7.61 12.60 -7.20
N LEU A 29 -8.75 11.91 -7.07
CA LEU A 29 -9.46 11.79 -5.80
C LEU A 29 -8.61 11.03 -4.75
N MET A 30 -8.00 9.90 -5.15
CA MET A 30 -7.14 9.11 -4.28
C MET A 30 -5.94 9.91 -3.76
N PHE A 31 -5.32 10.73 -4.62
CA PHE A 31 -4.23 11.63 -4.21
C PHE A 31 -4.73 12.75 -3.29
N LYS A 32 -5.78 13.44 -3.70
CA LYS A 32 -6.29 14.61 -2.99
C LYS A 32 -6.72 14.28 -1.55
N TYR A 33 -7.31 13.10 -1.36
CA TYR A 33 -7.87 12.69 -0.07
C TYR A 33 -7.03 11.63 0.67
N GLY A 34 -5.88 11.23 0.12
CA GLY A 34 -5.00 10.23 0.74
C GLY A 34 -5.63 8.85 0.86
N ILE A 35 -6.56 8.49 -0.05
CA ILE A 35 -7.30 7.22 0.00
C ILE A 35 -6.79 6.24 -1.06
N GLY A 36 -6.91 4.94 -0.78
CA GLY A 36 -6.40 3.88 -1.66
C GLY A 36 -7.48 3.21 -2.52
N ARG A 37 -8.75 3.55 -2.33
CA ARG A 37 -9.88 2.91 -3.01
C ARG A 37 -11.09 3.81 -3.06
N LEU A 38 -11.97 3.55 -4.04
CA LEU A 38 -13.22 4.26 -4.25
C LEU A 38 -14.32 3.25 -4.60
N PRO A 39 -15.45 3.24 -3.89
CA PRO A 39 -16.66 2.59 -4.37
C PRO A 39 -17.11 3.19 -5.69
N VAL A 40 -17.54 2.34 -6.62
CA VAL A 40 -18.05 2.72 -7.94
C VAL A 40 -19.55 2.62 -7.94
N MET A 41 -20.19 3.71 -8.32
CA MET A 41 -21.65 3.82 -8.32
C MET A 41 -22.20 3.85 -9.75
N GLU A 42 -23.43 3.38 -9.92
CA GLU A 42 -24.26 3.53 -11.12
C GLU A 42 -25.71 3.66 -10.67
N ASP A 43 -26.38 4.71 -11.09
CA ASP A 43 -27.77 5.02 -10.73
C ASP A 43 -28.04 4.97 -9.21
N GLY A 44 -27.09 5.49 -8.42
CA GLY A 44 -27.16 5.54 -6.96
C GLY A 44 -26.95 4.20 -6.24
N ARG A 45 -26.54 3.16 -6.95
CA ARG A 45 -26.24 1.82 -6.39
C ARG A 45 -24.76 1.49 -6.50
N LEU A 46 -24.25 0.74 -5.53
CA LEU A 46 -22.90 0.21 -5.55
C LEU A 46 -22.79 -0.91 -6.61
N VAL A 47 -21.95 -0.71 -7.62
CA VAL A 47 -21.73 -1.66 -8.71
C VAL A 47 -20.29 -2.21 -8.75
N GLY A 48 -19.36 -1.53 -8.12
CA GLY A 48 -17.95 -1.92 -8.15
C GLY A 48 -17.11 -1.24 -7.07
N ILE A 49 -15.82 -1.59 -7.08
CA ILE A 49 -14.78 -0.91 -6.31
C ILE A 49 -13.55 -0.77 -7.22
N VAL A 50 -12.86 0.36 -7.11
CA VAL A 50 -11.58 0.58 -7.78
C VAL A 50 -10.51 0.94 -6.75
N THR A 51 -9.35 0.30 -6.84
CA THR A 51 -8.21 0.53 -5.96
C THR A 51 -7.03 1.12 -6.73
N LYS A 52 -6.04 1.60 -5.99
CA LYS A 52 -4.74 1.97 -6.58
C LYS A 52 -4.14 0.81 -7.38
N TYR A 53 -4.21 -0.40 -6.84
CA TYR A 53 -3.69 -1.61 -7.49
C TYR A 53 -4.34 -1.88 -8.84
N ASP A 54 -5.67 -1.77 -8.94
CA ASP A 54 -6.42 -2.01 -10.19
C ASP A 54 -5.98 -1.06 -11.30
N ILE A 55 -5.81 0.22 -10.93
CA ILE A 55 -5.35 1.24 -11.87
C ILE A 55 -3.95 0.90 -12.40
N THR A 56 -3.02 0.51 -11.51
CA THR A 56 -1.64 0.17 -11.90
C THR A 56 -1.57 -1.09 -12.71
N ASN A 57 -2.26 -2.13 -12.26
CA ASN A 57 -2.25 -3.41 -12.97
C ASN A 57 -2.75 -3.24 -14.40
N ARG A 58 -3.76 -2.41 -14.62
CA ARG A 58 -4.26 -2.08 -15.95
C ARG A 58 -3.23 -1.33 -16.79
N LEU A 59 -2.53 -0.37 -16.19
CA LEU A 59 -1.49 0.38 -16.88
C LEU A 59 -0.33 -0.53 -17.30
N ASN A 60 0.04 -1.51 -16.45
CA ASN A 60 1.12 -2.46 -16.72
C ASN A 60 0.77 -3.53 -17.78
N GLN A 61 -0.52 -3.89 -17.93
CA GLN A 61 -0.97 -4.91 -18.87
C GLN A 61 -1.21 -4.41 -20.30
N ALA A 62 -1.20 -3.11 -20.51
CA ALA A 62 -1.51 -2.52 -21.82
C ALA A 62 -0.29 -2.59 -22.75
N THR A 63 -0.08 -3.70 -23.42
CA THR A 63 0.90 -3.87 -24.50
C THR A 63 0.19 -4.18 -25.83
N PRO A 64 0.66 -3.68 -26.99
CA PRO A 64 1.74 -2.73 -27.21
C PRO A 64 1.31 -1.27 -26.94
N GLU A 65 2.31 -0.40 -26.71
CA GLU A 65 2.12 1.01 -26.31
C GLU A 65 1.11 1.81 -27.17
N TRP A 66 1.10 1.61 -28.47
CA TRP A 66 0.21 2.32 -29.39
C TRP A 66 -1.29 1.99 -29.19
N ARG A 67 -1.63 0.90 -28.47
CA ARG A 67 -3.02 0.57 -28.08
C ARG A 67 -3.44 1.21 -26.76
N ARG A 68 -2.55 1.87 -26.06
CA ARG A 68 -2.87 2.48 -24.77
C ARG A 68 -3.67 3.74 -24.97
N ARG A 69 -4.87 3.73 -24.44
CA ARG A 69 -5.66 4.95 -24.35
C ARG A 69 -5.15 5.75 -23.14
N PRO A 70 -4.98 7.08 -23.27
CA PRO A 70 -4.68 7.94 -22.13
C PRO A 70 -5.67 7.72 -20.99
N ILE A 71 -5.20 7.75 -19.74
CA ILE A 71 -6.03 7.47 -18.54
C ILE A 71 -7.23 8.42 -18.37
N ASP A 72 -7.19 9.58 -19.02
CA ASP A 72 -8.30 10.54 -19.10
C ASP A 72 -9.43 10.09 -20.02
N LYS A 73 -9.20 9.05 -20.84
CA LYS A 73 -10.15 8.49 -21.80
C LYS A 73 -10.58 7.05 -21.51
N VAL A 74 -10.04 6.45 -20.43
CA VAL A 74 -10.40 5.09 -20.02
C VAL A 74 -11.41 5.19 -18.87
N PRO A 75 -12.65 4.70 -19.02
CA PRO A 75 -13.63 4.75 -17.94
C PRO A 75 -13.31 3.72 -16.85
N ILE A 76 -13.74 4.01 -15.62
CA ILE A 76 -13.52 3.19 -14.44
C ILE A 76 -14.01 1.76 -14.60
N GLN A 77 -15.11 1.54 -15.28
CA GLN A 77 -15.67 0.19 -15.54
C GLN A 77 -14.68 -0.79 -16.18
N VAL A 78 -13.64 -0.29 -16.85
CA VAL A 78 -12.62 -1.14 -17.50
C VAL A 78 -11.63 -1.75 -16.49
N VAL A 79 -11.51 -1.12 -15.34
CA VAL A 79 -10.49 -1.47 -14.33
C VAL A 79 -11.08 -1.86 -12.98
N MET A 80 -12.32 -1.49 -12.69
CA MET A 80 -12.96 -1.79 -11.41
C MET A 80 -13.17 -3.29 -11.22
N THR A 81 -13.20 -3.73 -9.97
CA THR A 81 -13.75 -5.02 -9.59
C THR A 81 -15.26 -4.88 -9.47
N GLU A 82 -16.00 -5.60 -10.30
CA GLU A 82 -17.46 -5.65 -10.25
C GLU A 82 -17.94 -6.49 -9.06
N LYS A 83 -19.15 -6.17 -8.55
CA LYS A 83 -19.78 -6.88 -7.42
C LYS A 83 -18.84 -7.03 -6.24
N PRO A 84 -18.38 -5.92 -5.65
CA PRO A 84 -17.44 -5.96 -4.53
C PRO A 84 -18.05 -6.72 -3.34
N ILE A 85 -17.19 -7.36 -2.57
CA ILE A 85 -17.59 -7.94 -1.30
C ILE A 85 -17.94 -6.78 -0.36
N THR A 86 -19.11 -6.83 0.23
CA THR A 86 -19.64 -5.80 1.13
C THR A 86 -19.89 -6.36 2.52
N ILE A 87 -20.09 -5.48 3.49
CA ILE A 87 -20.45 -5.84 4.85
C ILE A 87 -21.58 -4.96 5.37
N PHE A 88 -22.44 -5.52 6.23
CA PHE A 88 -23.51 -4.74 6.87
C PHE A 88 -22.97 -3.85 7.99
N PRO A 89 -23.56 -2.66 8.23
CA PRO A 89 -23.15 -1.76 9.30
C PRO A 89 -23.24 -2.38 10.70
N ASP A 90 -24.18 -3.32 10.90
CA ASP A 90 -24.41 -4.00 12.16
C ASP A 90 -23.55 -5.27 12.36
N ALA A 91 -22.76 -5.67 11.38
CA ALA A 91 -21.77 -6.74 11.52
C ALA A 91 -20.72 -6.38 12.57
N THR A 92 -20.09 -7.40 13.15
CA THR A 92 -19.04 -7.21 14.16
C THR A 92 -17.66 -6.96 13.51
N MET A 93 -16.75 -6.33 14.24
CA MET A 93 -15.37 -6.12 13.77
C MET A 93 -14.62 -7.42 13.48
N PRO A 94 -14.76 -8.51 14.28
CA PRO A 94 -14.21 -9.82 13.91
C PRO A 94 -14.76 -10.38 12.59
N GLN A 95 -16.07 -10.23 12.32
CA GLN A 95 -16.63 -10.65 11.03
C GLN A 95 -16.04 -9.87 9.86
N ALA A 96 -15.82 -8.55 10.03
CA ALA A 96 -15.14 -7.76 9.03
C ALA A 96 -13.68 -8.23 8.82
N ALA A 97 -12.94 -8.54 9.89
CA ALA A 97 -11.60 -9.08 9.81
C ALA A 97 -11.56 -10.41 9.05
N GLN A 98 -12.48 -11.33 9.33
CA GLN A 98 -12.60 -12.60 8.61
C GLN A 98 -12.82 -12.40 7.12
N LEU A 99 -13.74 -11.53 6.72
CA LEU A 99 -13.98 -11.24 5.30
C LEU A 99 -12.76 -10.64 4.61
N LEU A 100 -12.00 -9.77 5.29
CA LEU A 100 -10.77 -9.21 4.77
C LEU A 100 -9.72 -10.30 4.50
N ILE A 101 -9.55 -11.25 5.44
CA ILE A 101 -8.60 -12.36 5.35
C ILE A 101 -9.01 -13.34 4.25
N GLU A 102 -10.24 -13.82 4.28
CA GLU A 102 -10.74 -14.84 3.36
C GLU A 102 -10.68 -14.43 1.89
N ASN A 103 -10.74 -13.13 1.64
CA ASN A 103 -10.77 -12.59 0.28
C ASN A 103 -9.48 -11.84 -0.11
N ASP A 104 -8.47 -11.86 0.75
CA ASP A 104 -7.18 -11.14 0.54
C ASP A 104 -7.37 -9.67 0.15
N ILE A 105 -8.25 -8.96 0.86
CA ILE A 105 -8.58 -7.57 0.63
C ILE A 105 -8.33 -6.72 1.88
N SER A 106 -8.05 -5.44 1.67
CA SER A 106 -7.72 -4.50 2.75
C SER A 106 -8.81 -3.46 3.03
N GLY A 107 -10.05 -3.74 2.60
CA GLY A 107 -11.20 -2.90 2.93
C GLY A 107 -12.47 -3.32 2.21
N LEU A 108 -13.59 -3.09 2.86
CA LEU A 108 -14.94 -3.45 2.45
C LEU A 108 -15.83 -2.22 2.38
N PRO A 109 -16.62 -2.05 1.31
CA PRO A 109 -17.76 -1.14 1.35
C PRO A 109 -18.75 -1.59 2.42
N VAL A 110 -19.23 -0.66 3.22
CA VAL A 110 -20.29 -0.90 4.19
C VAL A 110 -21.61 -0.50 3.54
N GLU A 111 -22.48 -1.46 3.36
CA GLU A 111 -23.65 -1.30 2.50
C GLU A 111 -24.91 -1.90 3.15
N ARG A 112 -26.04 -1.29 2.86
CA ARG A 112 -27.37 -1.84 3.16
C ARG A 112 -28.29 -1.57 1.97
N GLU A 113 -28.87 -2.62 1.38
CA GLU A 113 -29.86 -2.56 0.29
C GLU A 113 -29.37 -1.81 -0.96
N GLY A 114 -28.09 -1.96 -1.32
CA GLY A 114 -27.45 -1.30 -2.46
C GLY A 114 -26.95 0.11 -2.17
N GLN A 115 -27.21 0.63 -0.97
CA GLN A 115 -26.77 1.97 -0.56
C GLN A 115 -25.53 1.90 0.30
N ILE A 116 -24.50 2.61 -0.12
CA ILE A 116 -23.26 2.70 0.63
C ILE A 116 -23.42 3.65 1.83
N SER A 117 -23.03 3.18 3.02
CA SER A 117 -23.05 3.97 4.25
C SER A 117 -21.67 4.29 4.79
N GLY A 118 -20.63 3.54 4.39
CA GLY A 118 -19.28 3.73 4.87
C GLY A 118 -18.27 2.85 4.14
N MET A 119 -17.03 2.94 4.60
CA MET A 119 -15.94 2.03 4.27
C MET A 119 -15.28 1.53 5.54
N ILE A 120 -15.01 0.24 5.66
CA ILE A 120 -14.16 -0.33 6.70
C ILE A 120 -12.85 -0.80 6.07
N THR A 121 -11.73 -0.43 6.67
CA THR A 121 -10.40 -0.66 6.10
C THR A 121 -9.43 -1.20 7.15
N SER A 122 -8.25 -1.64 6.72
CA SER A 122 -7.17 -2.07 7.62
C SER A 122 -6.84 -1.01 8.67
N ARG A 123 -6.97 0.30 8.36
CA ARG A 123 -6.74 1.38 9.31
C ARG A 123 -7.79 1.41 10.43
N ASP A 124 -9.03 1.15 10.10
CA ASP A 124 -10.11 1.08 11.08
C ASP A 124 -9.95 -0.14 11.98
N MET A 125 -9.41 -1.25 11.44
CA MET A 125 -9.03 -2.44 12.20
C MET A 125 -7.91 -2.14 13.20
N MET A 126 -6.86 -1.42 12.77
CA MET A 126 -5.77 -1.00 13.68
C MET A 126 -6.29 -0.11 14.81
N ARG A 127 -7.18 0.86 14.51
CA ARG A 127 -7.81 1.70 15.52
C ARG A 127 -8.64 0.87 16.50
N TYR A 128 -9.48 -0.04 16.01
CA TYR A 128 -10.25 -0.94 16.86
C TYR A 128 -9.35 -1.79 17.77
N PHE A 129 -8.27 -2.35 17.23
CA PHE A 129 -7.34 -3.17 17.98
C PHE A 129 -6.62 -2.39 19.08
N SER A 130 -6.21 -1.16 18.81
CA SER A 130 -5.49 -0.33 19.77
C SER A 130 -6.31 0.03 21.01
N GLU A 131 -7.64 -0.03 20.92
CA GLU A 131 -8.58 0.23 22.02
C GLU A 131 -8.90 -1.03 22.88
N GLN A 132 -8.33 -2.18 22.52
CA GLN A 132 -8.61 -3.43 23.24
C GLN A 132 -7.62 -3.67 24.39
N ASP A 133 -8.08 -4.38 25.41
CA ASP A 133 -7.20 -4.85 26.51
C ASP A 133 -6.64 -6.24 26.16
N ILE A 134 -5.52 -6.26 25.41
CA ILE A 134 -4.85 -7.46 24.94
C ILE A 134 -3.44 -7.50 25.51
N LYS A 135 -3.03 -8.66 26.00
CA LYS A 135 -1.71 -8.87 26.61
C LYS A 135 -0.62 -9.26 25.62
N ALA A 136 -0.98 -9.61 24.38
CA ALA A 136 -0.02 -10.02 23.37
C ALA A 136 1.05 -8.94 23.11
N THR A 137 2.28 -9.38 22.95
CA THR A 137 3.40 -8.54 22.51
C THR A 137 3.46 -8.48 20.99
N VAL A 138 4.25 -7.56 20.48
CA VAL A 138 4.57 -7.47 19.05
C VAL A 138 5.21 -8.76 18.56
N GLY A 139 6.14 -9.33 19.37
CA GLY A 139 6.84 -10.57 19.07
C GLY A 139 5.94 -11.80 18.96
N ASP A 140 4.78 -11.80 19.67
CA ASP A 140 3.79 -12.86 19.60
C ASP A 140 3.03 -12.86 18.27
N LEU A 141 2.83 -11.69 17.68
CA LEU A 141 1.97 -11.49 16.50
C LEU A 141 2.74 -11.24 15.21
N MET A 142 3.99 -10.76 15.27
CA MET A 142 4.79 -10.37 14.11
C MET A 142 4.99 -11.51 13.11
N THR A 143 5.08 -11.19 11.82
CA THR A 143 5.65 -12.10 10.83
C THR A 143 7.17 -12.06 10.89
N ARG A 144 7.83 -13.22 10.75
CA ARG A 144 9.29 -13.35 10.78
C ARG A 144 9.91 -13.39 9.39
N ASN A 145 9.10 -13.61 8.37
CA ASN A 145 9.56 -13.67 6.98
C ASN A 145 9.40 -12.31 6.31
N ILE A 146 10.49 -11.59 6.12
CA ILE A 146 10.51 -10.27 5.50
C ILE A 146 11.46 -10.30 4.31
N LEU A 147 10.98 -9.83 3.16
CA LEU A 147 11.86 -9.60 2.01
C LEU A 147 12.83 -8.44 2.31
N ALA A 148 14.13 -8.72 2.15
CA ALA A 148 15.19 -7.73 2.28
C ALA A 148 15.80 -7.43 0.91
N VAL A 149 15.97 -6.15 0.59
CA VAL A 149 16.58 -5.68 -0.66
C VAL A 149 17.63 -4.62 -0.36
N HIS A 150 18.62 -4.52 -1.23
CA HIS A 150 19.62 -3.46 -1.10
C HIS A 150 19.10 -2.14 -1.70
N ARG A 151 19.52 -1.00 -1.12
CA ARG A 151 19.11 0.34 -1.56
C ARG A 151 19.36 0.63 -3.05
N HIS A 152 20.35 -0.01 -3.63
CA HIS A 152 20.73 0.15 -5.04
C HIS A 152 20.12 -0.92 -5.97
N HIS A 153 19.30 -1.84 -5.46
CA HIS A 153 18.54 -2.73 -6.32
C HIS A 153 17.56 -1.95 -7.19
N THR A 154 17.49 -2.29 -8.47
CA THR A 154 16.54 -1.66 -9.39
C THR A 154 15.11 -2.01 -9.01
N ILE A 155 14.18 -1.13 -9.33
CA ILE A 155 12.74 -1.37 -9.05
C ILE A 155 12.23 -2.65 -9.69
N GLY A 156 12.70 -2.96 -10.92
CA GLY A 156 12.37 -4.22 -11.59
C GLY A 156 12.77 -5.44 -10.77
N HIS A 157 14.00 -5.46 -10.22
CA HIS A 157 14.45 -6.53 -9.34
C HIS A 157 13.62 -6.61 -8.05
N VAL A 158 13.33 -5.49 -7.43
CA VAL A 158 12.47 -5.46 -6.21
C VAL A 158 11.09 -6.04 -6.48
N LEU A 159 10.47 -5.70 -7.61
CA LEU A 159 9.16 -6.24 -8.01
C LEU A 159 9.22 -7.74 -8.29
N GLU A 160 10.28 -8.21 -8.95
CA GLU A 160 10.51 -9.63 -9.24
C GLU A 160 10.63 -10.43 -7.93
N GLU A 161 11.45 -9.97 -6.99
CA GLU A 161 11.60 -10.58 -5.67
C GLU A 161 10.28 -10.61 -4.88
N MET A 162 9.52 -9.50 -4.89
CA MET A 162 8.20 -9.45 -4.29
C MET A 162 7.23 -10.47 -4.90
N ASN A 163 7.30 -10.68 -6.22
CA ASN A 163 6.46 -11.66 -6.89
C ASN A 163 6.87 -13.09 -6.56
N VAL A 164 8.16 -13.40 -6.62
CA VAL A 164 8.70 -14.74 -6.33
C VAL A 164 8.41 -15.16 -4.89
N GLN A 165 8.55 -14.24 -3.94
CA GLN A 165 8.35 -14.53 -2.51
C GLN A 165 6.93 -14.27 -2.02
N GLY A 166 6.00 -13.83 -2.89
CA GLY A 166 4.62 -13.52 -2.51
C GLY A 166 4.49 -12.35 -1.52
N GLN A 167 5.50 -11.45 -1.49
CA GLN A 167 5.54 -10.34 -0.54
C GLN A 167 5.00 -9.05 -1.18
N SER A 168 4.27 -8.26 -0.39
CA SER A 168 3.76 -6.94 -0.82
C SER A 168 4.66 -5.77 -0.39
N ARG A 169 5.73 -6.07 0.34
CA ARG A 169 6.67 -5.09 0.91
C ARG A 169 8.07 -5.66 1.00
N ALA A 170 9.08 -4.77 0.98
CA ALA A 170 10.48 -5.12 1.16
C ALA A 170 11.17 -4.09 2.06
N LEU A 171 11.97 -4.56 3.00
CA LEU A 171 12.87 -3.71 3.76
C LEU A 171 14.09 -3.39 2.92
N VAL A 172 14.47 -2.13 2.92
CA VAL A 172 15.64 -1.62 2.18
C VAL A 172 16.80 -1.46 3.15
N TYR A 173 17.92 -2.10 2.81
CA TYR A 173 19.16 -2.08 3.58
C TYR A 173 20.26 -1.30 2.86
N GLU A 174 21.13 -0.70 3.63
CA GLU A 174 22.41 -0.14 3.16
C GLU A 174 23.57 -1.12 3.38
N ASP A 175 24.76 -0.76 2.89
CA ASP A 175 25.98 -1.61 2.97
C ASP A 175 26.36 -2.02 4.40
N SER A 176 25.99 -1.23 5.39
CA SER A 176 26.20 -1.52 6.82
C SER A 176 25.21 -2.54 7.40
N ASN A 177 24.37 -3.15 6.58
CA ASN A 177 23.26 -4.04 6.97
C ASN A 177 22.21 -3.37 7.87
N LYS A 178 22.12 -2.03 7.81
CA LYS A 178 21.14 -1.26 8.54
C LYS A 178 19.88 -1.04 7.69
N PRO A 179 18.68 -1.28 8.22
CA PRO A 179 17.45 -0.99 7.51
C PRO A 179 17.27 0.53 7.42
N VAL A 180 17.12 1.06 6.20
CA VAL A 180 17.03 2.50 5.93
C VAL A 180 15.70 2.94 5.34
N GLY A 181 14.91 2.00 4.83
CA GLY A 181 13.64 2.31 4.21
C GLY A 181 12.76 1.09 4.02
N ILE A 182 11.56 1.33 3.51
CA ILE A 182 10.62 0.31 3.12
C ILE A 182 10.03 0.65 1.75
N VAL A 183 9.97 -0.35 0.88
CA VAL A 183 9.25 -0.28 -0.39
C VAL A 183 8.00 -1.13 -0.29
N THR A 184 6.88 -0.60 -0.73
CA THR A 184 5.61 -1.34 -0.78
C THR A 184 5.09 -1.41 -2.21
N ARG A 185 4.40 -2.49 -2.56
CA ARG A 185 3.78 -2.64 -3.88
C ARG A 185 2.83 -1.49 -4.20
N SER A 186 2.05 -1.03 -3.22
CA SER A 186 1.15 0.12 -3.39
C SER A 186 1.89 1.45 -3.56
N GLY A 187 3.06 1.61 -2.96
CA GLY A 187 3.93 2.78 -3.14
C GLY A 187 4.50 2.87 -4.56
N LEU A 188 4.86 1.71 -5.13
CA LEU A 188 5.32 1.60 -6.52
C LEU A 188 4.24 1.97 -7.54
N THR A 189 2.98 1.75 -7.18
CA THR A 189 1.82 1.90 -8.04
C THR A 189 1.55 3.32 -8.51
N PHE A 190 1.80 4.31 -7.66
CA PHE A 190 1.46 5.70 -7.91
C PHE A 190 2.64 6.65 -7.81
N SER A 191 3.86 6.12 -7.68
CA SER A 191 5.03 6.96 -7.71
C SER A 191 5.11 7.67 -9.07
N GLU A 192 5.67 8.87 -9.06
CA GLU A 192 5.97 9.65 -10.27
C GLU A 192 6.89 8.92 -11.26
N ILE A 193 7.22 7.66 -10.94
CA ILE A 193 8.13 6.78 -11.68
C ILE A 193 7.51 6.27 -12.97
N MET A 194 6.19 6.16 -13.02
CA MET A 194 5.47 5.80 -14.23
C MET A 194 5.17 7.05 -15.04
N GLY A 195 6.11 7.45 -15.88
CA GLY A 195 5.92 8.48 -16.88
C GLY A 195 4.88 8.08 -17.93
N PRO A 196 4.50 9.01 -18.81
CA PRO A 196 3.50 8.75 -19.85
C PRO A 196 3.89 7.69 -20.87
N LYS A 197 5.07 7.07 -20.76
CA LYS A 197 5.62 6.09 -21.72
C LYS A 197 5.81 4.68 -21.18
N ASP A 198 5.24 4.32 -20.02
CA ASP A 198 5.28 2.94 -19.48
C ASP A 198 6.65 2.23 -19.41
N GLU A 199 7.72 2.91 -19.69
CA GLU A 199 9.06 2.48 -19.34
C GLU A 199 9.29 2.93 -17.89
N MET A 200 9.86 2.05 -17.07
CA MET A 200 10.34 2.48 -15.74
C MET A 200 11.20 3.71 -15.95
N GLU A 201 10.74 4.86 -15.48
CA GLU A 201 11.42 6.11 -15.75
C GLU A 201 12.86 6.01 -15.28
N THR A 202 13.73 6.41 -16.18
CA THR A 202 15.14 6.56 -15.88
C THR A 202 15.37 7.97 -15.35
N LYS A 203 16.11 8.09 -14.27
CA LYS A 203 16.54 9.39 -13.78
C LYS A 203 17.75 9.88 -14.58
N ASN A 204 17.75 11.18 -14.86
CA ASN A 204 18.86 11.83 -15.56
C ASN A 204 19.93 12.25 -14.55
N ILE A 205 21.07 11.58 -14.54
CA ILE A 205 22.22 11.97 -13.72
C ILE A 205 23.15 12.84 -14.57
N LYS A 206 23.41 14.06 -14.11
CA LYS A 206 24.41 14.93 -14.68
C LYS A 206 25.78 14.49 -14.18
N MET A 207 26.59 13.91 -15.05
CA MET A 207 27.95 13.51 -14.75
C MET A 207 28.97 14.48 -15.35
N THR A 208 30.02 14.76 -14.60
CA THR A 208 31.15 15.53 -15.08
C THR A 208 32.37 14.62 -15.17
N ARG A 209 32.90 14.38 -16.36
CA ARG A 209 34.14 13.65 -16.54
C ARG A 209 35.30 14.63 -16.53
N LYS A 210 36.26 14.44 -15.63
CA LYS A 210 37.55 15.13 -15.68
C LYS A 210 38.48 14.29 -16.50
N ASP A 211 39.01 14.81 -17.62
CA ASP A 211 40.14 14.17 -18.30
C ASP A 211 41.38 14.29 -17.43
N SER A 212 42.02 13.16 -17.16
CA SER A 212 43.19 13.05 -16.28
C SER A 212 44.48 13.58 -16.90
N THR A 213 44.49 13.95 -18.17
CA THR A 213 45.67 14.46 -18.89
C THR A 213 45.45 15.86 -19.40
N ALA A 214 46.21 16.78 -18.83
CA ALA A 214 46.47 18.14 -19.32
C ALA A 214 45.23 19.01 -19.62
N GLY A 215 44.37 19.18 -18.63
CA GLY A 215 43.64 20.43 -18.51
C GLY A 215 42.55 20.73 -19.49
N ARG A 216 41.47 21.14 -18.97
CA ARG A 216 40.58 22.19 -19.46
C ARG A 216 39.29 21.81 -20.17
N LYS A 217 38.94 20.59 -20.48
CA LYS A 217 37.59 20.29 -20.95
C LYS A 217 36.87 19.38 -19.96
N GLN A 218 35.94 19.94 -19.20
CA GLN A 218 34.94 19.18 -18.42
C GLN A 218 33.79 18.87 -19.37
N TYR A 219 33.56 17.59 -19.65
CA TYR A 219 32.39 17.17 -20.39
C TYR A 219 31.27 16.88 -19.39
N ARG A 220 30.17 17.63 -19.51
CA ARG A 220 28.93 17.31 -18.82
C ARG A 220 28.10 16.44 -19.75
N TYR A 221 27.74 15.26 -19.30
CA TYR A 221 26.82 14.41 -20.04
C TYR A 221 25.70 13.94 -19.11
N VAL A 222 24.55 13.69 -19.70
CA VAL A 222 23.39 13.16 -19.01
C VAL A 222 23.38 11.67 -19.24
N LYS A 223 23.42 10.88 -18.16
CA LYS A 223 23.26 9.43 -18.22
C LYS A 223 21.86 9.09 -17.68
N GLN A 224 21.09 8.38 -18.45
CA GLN A 224 19.86 7.76 -17.98
C GLN A 224 20.21 6.51 -17.17
N VAL A 225 19.72 6.43 -15.95
CA VAL A 225 19.89 5.28 -15.07
C VAL A 225 18.53 4.85 -14.54
N PRO A 226 18.28 3.54 -14.37
CA PRO A 226 17.01 3.08 -13.80
C PRO A 226 16.86 3.59 -12.37
N PHE A 227 15.61 3.74 -11.92
CA PHE A 227 15.30 3.98 -10.53
C PHE A 227 15.70 2.78 -9.69
N VAL A 228 16.18 3.05 -8.47
CA VAL A 228 16.56 2.05 -7.47
C VAL A 228 15.66 2.17 -6.24
N ALA A 229 15.72 1.18 -5.35
CA ALA A 229 14.89 1.12 -4.14
C ALA A 229 14.95 2.40 -3.31
N GLU A 230 16.14 3.01 -3.19
CA GLU A 230 16.37 4.27 -2.46
C GLU A 230 15.55 5.45 -3.02
N ASP A 231 15.31 5.48 -4.31
CA ASP A 231 14.60 6.59 -4.97
C ASP A 231 13.10 6.62 -4.63
N ILE A 232 12.55 5.47 -4.17
CA ILE A 232 11.10 5.29 -3.99
C ILE A 232 10.71 4.80 -2.60
N MET A 233 11.70 4.39 -1.76
CA MET A 233 11.43 3.90 -0.42
C MET A 233 10.83 5.00 0.45
N THR A 234 9.99 4.61 1.39
CA THR A 234 9.59 5.47 2.50
C THR A 234 10.70 5.47 3.53
N SER A 235 11.23 6.66 3.84
CA SER A 235 12.30 6.87 4.83
C SER A 235 12.03 8.21 5.55
N PRO A 236 12.43 8.37 6.85
CA PRO A 236 12.97 7.32 7.72
C PRO A 236 11.92 6.28 8.11
N ILE A 237 12.36 5.06 8.43
CA ILE A 237 11.49 4.01 8.96
C ILE A 237 11.26 4.19 10.46
N PHE A 238 10.04 3.84 10.89
CA PHE A 238 9.73 3.64 12.29
C PHE A 238 9.93 2.16 12.64
N THR A 239 10.46 1.88 13.80
CA THR A 239 10.71 0.52 14.30
C THR A 239 10.09 0.35 15.68
N ILE A 240 9.92 -0.88 16.13
CA ILE A 240 9.38 -1.22 17.44
C ILE A 240 10.09 -2.44 18.02
N GLY A 241 10.17 -2.53 19.35
CA GLY A 241 10.72 -3.69 20.04
C GLY A 241 9.74 -4.89 20.06
N ALA A 242 10.27 -6.11 20.03
CA ALA A 242 9.47 -7.32 20.08
C ALA A 242 8.68 -7.46 21.39
N GLU A 243 9.21 -6.96 22.51
CA GLU A 243 8.58 -7.03 23.84
C GLU A 243 7.49 -5.97 24.06
N GLU A 244 7.35 -5.02 23.13
CA GLU A 244 6.33 -3.99 23.24
C GLU A 244 4.92 -4.57 23.09
N LYS A 245 3.93 -3.95 23.74
CA LYS A 245 2.54 -4.37 23.64
C LYS A 245 2.01 -4.15 22.22
N ALA A 246 1.38 -5.17 21.63
CA ALA A 246 0.81 -5.09 20.31
C ALA A 246 -0.25 -3.97 20.16
N VAL A 247 -1.02 -3.69 21.20
CA VAL A 247 -2.00 -2.57 21.22
C VAL A 247 -1.31 -1.20 21.14
N SER A 248 -0.19 -1.02 21.85
CA SER A 248 0.59 0.22 21.77
C SER A 248 1.24 0.40 20.40
N ALA A 249 1.74 -0.70 19.82
CA ALA A 249 2.25 -0.72 18.45
C ALA A 249 1.18 -0.35 17.43
N SER A 250 -0.04 -0.91 17.59
CA SER A 250 -1.17 -0.57 16.72
C SER A 250 -1.53 0.92 16.81
N GLN A 251 -1.54 1.50 18.01
CA GLN A 251 -1.75 2.93 18.19
C GLN A 251 -0.67 3.76 17.48
N MET A 252 0.60 3.34 17.58
CA MET A 252 1.70 4.01 16.87
C MET A 252 1.51 3.96 15.36
N LEU A 253 1.07 2.84 14.78
CA LEU A 253 0.75 2.74 13.35
C LEU A 253 -0.32 3.74 12.93
N VAL A 254 -1.38 3.88 13.73
CA VAL A 254 -2.46 4.85 13.50
C VAL A 254 -1.94 6.28 13.56
N ASP A 255 -1.21 6.65 14.62
CA ASP A 255 -0.72 8.01 14.87
C ASP A 255 0.29 8.47 13.81
N LYS A 256 1.17 7.55 13.37
CA LYS A 256 2.17 7.80 12.32
C LYS A 256 1.62 7.69 10.91
N ASN A 257 0.34 7.29 10.76
CA ASN A 257 -0.29 7.08 9.46
C ASN A 257 0.45 6.08 8.56
N ILE A 258 0.99 5.01 9.17
CA ILE A 258 1.69 3.91 8.49
C ILE A 258 0.92 2.60 8.67
N ILE A 259 1.19 1.62 7.82
CA ILE A 259 0.47 0.33 7.82
C ILE A 259 1.26 -0.76 8.54
N GLY A 260 2.54 -0.55 8.76
CA GLY A 260 3.39 -1.52 9.43
C GLY A 260 4.82 -0.98 9.64
N MET A 261 5.57 -1.68 10.47
CA MET A 261 6.95 -1.31 10.84
C MET A 261 7.79 -2.55 11.16
N PRO A 262 9.11 -2.49 10.93
CA PRO A 262 10.04 -3.53 11.33
C PRO A 262 10.10 -3.68 12.85
N VAL A 263 10.25 -4.92 13.28
CA VAL A 263 10.42 -5.28 14.69
C VAL A 263 11.88 -5.55 14.96
N LEU A 264 12.42 -4.89 15.99
CA LEU A 264 13.79 -5.04 16.43
C LEU A 264 13.88 -5.88 17.71
N ASP A 265 14.92 -6.68 17.78
CA ASP A 265 15.43 -7.30 19.00
C ASP A 265 16.94 -7.15 18.99
N ASN A 266 17.52 -6.54 20.06
CA ASN A 266 18.96 -6.23 20.17
C ASN A 266 19.53 -5.51 18.92
N ASP A 267 18.81 -4.51 18.40
CA ASP A 267 19.14 -3.73 17.19
C ASP A 267 19.13 -4.52 15.87
N GLU A 268 18.74 -5.80 15.90
CA GLU A 268 18.54 -6.60 14.69
C GLU A 268 17.07 -6.67 14.31
N VAL A 269 16.79 -6.68 13.00
CA VAL A 269 15.41 -6.88 12.51
C VAL A 269 15.05 -8.35 12.63
N VAL A 270 14.07 -8.65 13.50
CA VAL A 270 13.59 -10.02 13.76
C VAL A 270 12.21 -10.31 13.17
N GLY A 271 11.51 -9.29 12.69
CA GLY A 271 10.18 -9.45 12.18
C GLY A 271 9.59 -8.16 11.63
N TYR A 272 8.32 -8.25 11.26
CA TYR A 272 7.51 -7.14 10.79
C TYR A 272 6.12 -7.20 11.44
N PHE A 273 5.65 -6.06 11.93
CA PHE A 273 4.33 -5.94 12.53
C PHE A 273 3.50 -4.95 11.73
N SER A 274 2.32 -5.36 11.30
CA SER A 274 1.48 -4.57 10.41
C SER A 274 -0.02 -4.80 10.64
N ALA A 275 -0.80 -4.08 9.86
CA ALA A 275 -2.25 -4.27 9.82
C ALA A 275 -2.68 -5.71 9.52
N ASP A 276 -1.87 -6.48 8.75
CA ASP A 276 -2.21 -7.85 8.39
C ASP A 276 -2.20 -8.76 9.61
N GLU A 277 -1.17 -8.65 10.48
CA GLU A 277 -1.09 -9.39 11.75
C GLU A 277 -2.21 -8.99 12.72
N ILE A 278 -2.53 -7.69 12.77
CA ILE A 278 -3.64 -7.18 13.59
C ILE A 278 -4.98 -7.73 13.11
N ILE A 279 -5.25 -7.71 11.81
CA ILE A 279 -6.48 -8.24 11.23
C ILE A 279 -6.58 -9.75 11.48
N ALA A 280 -5.45 -10.48 11.32
CA ALA A 280 -5.39 -11.90 11.60
C ALA A 280 -5.74 -12.21 13.06
N GLU A 281 -5.26 -11.40 14.00
CA GLU A 281 -5.59 -11.56 15.41
C GLU A 281 -7.06 -11.26 15.70
N ILE A 282 -7.60 -10.14 15.17
CA ILE A 282 -9.02 -9.78 15.33
C ILE A 282 -9.93 -10.88 14.77
N GLY A 283 -9.57 -11.48 13.63
CA GLY A 283 -10.34 -12.54 12.98
C GLY A 283 -10.47 -13.83 13.80
N ARG A 284 -9.61 -14.04 14.80
CA ARG A 284 -9.67 -15.17 15.74
C ARG A 284 -10.63 -14.95 16.91
N TRP A 285 -11.07 -13.72 17.11
CA TRP A 285 -11.97 -13.40 18.22
C TRP A 285 -13.40 -13.86 17.91
N LYS A 286 -14.07 -14.37 18.94
CA LYS A 286 -15.44 -14.88 18.86
C LYS A 286 -16.46 -13.89 19.45
#